data_67aeb28b8280437d27a6f5757978e79e
#
_entry.id   67aeb28b8280437d27a6f5757978e79e
#
_cell.length_a   1.000
_cell.length_b   1.000
_cell.length_c   1.000
_cell.angle_alpha   90.00
_cell.angle_beta   90.00
_cell.angle_gamma   90.00
#
_symmetry.space_group_name_H-M   'P 1'
#
loop_
_entity.id
_entity.type
_entity.pdbx_description
1 polymer ?
#
loop_
_entity_poly.entity_id
_entity_poly.type
_entity_poly.pdbx_seq_one_letter_code
_entity_poly.pdbx_strand_id
1 'polypeptide(L)'
;MLRLFRKSKGEHTMCNPFPKDFLWGASTASAQIEGAWNEEGRTPSIWDVTTGEQVLNGQTCHVACDHYHRFREDVAIMKELGLKSYRFSVSWSRPAVVPC
;
A
#
# COMPACT_ATOMS: atom_id res chain seq x y z
N MET A 1 5.75 23.03 -40.02
CA MET A 1 6.38 22.40 -38.87
C MET A 1 5.56 22.56 -37.58
N LEU A 2 5.13 23.73 -37.22
CA LEU A 2 4.32 23.98 -36.02
C LEU A 2 2.94 23.29 -35.99
N ARG A 3 2.31 23.06 -37.13
CA ARG A 3 1.00 22.36 -37.22
C ARG A 3 1.11 20.85 -36.96
N LEU A 4 2.20 20.19 -37.27
CA LEU A 4 2.43 18.78 -37.04
C LEU A 4 2.71 18.49 -35.54
N PHE A 5 3.39 19.40 -34.86
CA PHE A 5 3.66 19.29 -33.43
C PHE A 5 2.39 19.50 -32.57
N ARG A 6 1.43 20.31 -33.05
CA ARG A 6 0.15 20.51 -32.35
C ARG A 6 -0.78 19.31 -32.47
N LYS A 7 -0.75 18.59 -33.61
CA LYS A 7 -1.55 17.36 -33.79
C LYS A 7 -1.05 16.21 -32.93
N SER A 8 0.24 16.03 -32.82
CA SER A 8 0.80 14.98 -31.98
C SER A 8 0.56 15.19 -30.48
N LYS A 9 0.51 16.43 -30.00
CA LYS A 9 0.14 16.74 -28.61
C LYS A 9 -1.33 16.48 -28.30
N GLY A 10 -2.23 16.65 -29.27
CA GLY A 10 -3.67 16.38 -29.11
C GLY A 10 -3.97 14.88 -29.11
N GLU A 11 -3.21 14.08 -29.82
CA GLU A 11 -3.41 12.63 -29.89
C GLU A 11 -2.93 11.90 -28.63
N HIS A 12 -1.92 12.41 -27.92
CA HIS A 12 -1.45 11.82 -26.67
C HIS A 12 -2.39 12.05 -25.47
N THR A 13 -3.26 13.05 -25.55
CA THR A 13 -4.22 13.32 -24.47
C THR A 13 -5.54 12.56 -24.61
N MET A 14 -5.70 11.78 -25.68
CA MET A 14 -7.02 11.27 -26.07
C MET A 14 -7.25 9.78 -25.82
N CYS A 15 -6.25 9.05 -25.44
CA CYS A 15 -6.42 7.63 -25.14
C CYS A 15 -6.46 7.41 -23.62
N ASN A 16 -7.61 7.63 -23.03
CA ASN A 16 -7.92 6.95 -21.78
C ASN A 16 -8.56 5.58 -22.15
N PRO A 17 -7.81 4.47 -22.10
CA PRO A 17 -8.31 3.16 -22.50
C PRO A 17 -9.32 2.58 -21.50
N PHE A 18 -9.54 3.26 -20.38
CA PHE A 18 -10.42 2.79 -19.30
C PHE A 18 -11.79 3.44 -19.38
N PRO A 19 -12.86 2.72 -19.03
CA PRO A 19 -14.20 3.28 -18.89
C PRO A 19 -14.22 4.48 -17.93
N LYS A 20 -15.20 5.37 -18.08
CA LYS A 20 -15.32 6.58 -17.24
C LYS A 20 -15.57 6.25 -15.76
N ASP A 21 -16.18 5.12 -15.50
CA ASP A 21 -16.53 4.58 -14.18
C ASP A 21 -15.49 3.62 -13.61
N PHE A 22 -14.33 3.51 -14.27
CA PHE A 22 -13.25 2.65 -13.80
C PHE A 22 -12.75 3.11 -12.43
N LEU A 23 -12.69 2.15 -11.48
CA LEU A 23 -12.27 2.43 -10.11
C LEU A 23 -10.74 2.31 -9.98
N TRP A 24 -10.09 3.44 -9.94
CA TRP A 24 -8.66 3.50 -9.62
C TRP A 24 -8.41 3.27 -8.15
N GLY A 25 -7.47 2.39 -7.84
CA GLY A 25 -7.18 2.02 -6.47
C GLY A 25 -5.73 1.62 -6.26
N ALA A 26 -5.44 1.29 -5.01
CA ALA A 26 -4.15 0.78 -4.58
C ALA A 26 -4.34 -0.47 -3.72
N SER A 27 -3.25 -1.19 -3.48
CA SER A 27 -3.27 -2.31 -2.54
C SER A 27 -2.01 -2.34 -1.70
N THR A 28 -2.15 -2.83 -0.48
CA THR A 28 -1.05 -3.07 0.46
C THR A 28 -1.20 -4.44 1.10
N ALA A 29 -0.11 -4.89 1.73
CA ALA A 29 -0.12 -6.08 2.55
C ALA A 29 0.41 -5.74 3.95
N SER A 30 -0.21 -6.30 4.98
CA SER A 30 0.11 -6.00 6.38
C SER A 30 1.59 -6.14 6.71
N ALA A 31 2.21 -7.25 6.34
CA ALA A 31 3.63 -7.49 6.57
C ALA A 31 4.54 -6.45 5.89
N GLN A 32 4.09 -5.88 4.77
CA GLN A 32 4.88 -4.92 3.99
C GLN A 32 4.81 -3.49 4.52
N ILE A 33 3.76 -3.14 5.25
CA ILE A 33 3.54 -1.74 5.64
C ILE A 33 3.34 -1.50 7.13
N GLU A 34 2.78 -2.46 7.89
CA GLU A 34 2.33 -2.19 9.26
C GLU A 34 3.46 -1.82 10.22
N GLY A 35 4.53 -2.59 10.26
CA GLY A 35 5.49 -2.51 11.35
C GLY A 35 4.89 -2.96 12.69
N ALA A 36 5.33 -2.38 13.79
CA ALA A 36 4.82 -2.66 15.15
C ALA A 36 4.66 -4.16 15.46
N TRP A 37 5.65 -4.94 15.04
CA TRP A 37 5.59 -6.41 14.97
C TRP A 37 5.40 -7.11 16.33
N ASN A 38 5.78 -6.45 17.42
CA ASN A 38 5.73 -6.96 18.80
C ASN A 38 4.92 -6.06 19.74
N GLU A 39 4.09 -5.18 19.22
CA GLU A 39 3.30 -4.23 20.01
C GLU A 39 1.87 -4.74 20.26
N GLU A 40 1.27 -4.27 21.35
CA GLU A 40 -0.13 -4.53 21.73
C GLU A 40 -0.52 -6.02 21.70
N GLY A 41 0.39 -6.90 22.13
CA GLY A 41 0.13 -8.32 22.19
C GLY A 41 0.15 -9.05 20.85
N ARG A 42 0.58 -8.39 19.78
CA ARG A 42 0.79 -9.06 18.50
C ARG A 42 1.83 -10.16 18.63
N THR A 43 1.51 -11.35 18.17
CA THR A 43 2.45 -12.46 18.07
C THR A 43 3.20 -12.41 16.72
N PRO A 44 4.46 -12.86 16.69
CA PRO A 44 5.21 -12.91 15.42
C PRO A 44 4.49 -13.75 14.37
N SER A 45 4.46 -13.26 13.15
CA SER A 45 4.05 -14.01 11.96
C SER A 45 5.27 -14.67 11.31
N ILE A 46 5.03 -15.52 10.32
CA ILE A 46 6.11 -16.11 9.53
C ILE A 46 7.01 -15.05 8.88
N TRP A 47 6.45 -13.91 8.52
CA TRP A 47 7.19 -12.79 7.89
C TRP A 47 8.10 -12.05 8.86
N ASP A 48 7.79 -12.08 10.15
CA ASP A 48 8.60 -11.44 11.19
C ASP A 48 9.81 -12.29 11.58
N VAL A 49 9.71 -13.60 11.39
CA VAL A 49 10.76 -14.57 11.78
C VAL A 49 11.53 -15.14 10.59
N THR A 50 11.11 -14.83 9.36
CA THR A 50 11.85 -15.24 8.16
C THR A 50 13.17 -14.48 8.10
N THR A 51 14.26 -15.22 8.16
CA THR A 51 15.64 -14.70 8.17
C THR A 51 16.54 -15.54 7.27
N GLY A 52 17.78 -15.11 7.08
CA GLY A 52 18.80 -15.86 6.37
C GLY A 52 18.89 -15.54 4.88
N GLU A 53 19.35 -16.49 4.07
CA GLU A 53 19.66 -16.29 2.65
C GLU A 53 18.45 -15.89 1.79
N GLN A 54 17.23 -16.12 2.28
CA GLN A 54 16.01 -15.78 1.58
C GLN A 54 15.66 -14.29 1.67
N VAL A 55 16.29 -13.54 2.57
CA VAL A 55 16.03 -12.12 2.78
C VAL A 55 17.26 -11.31 2.41
N LEU A 56 17.12 -10.44 1.41
CA LEU A 56 18.21 -9.60 0.94
C LEU A 56 18.73 -8.71 2.10
N ASN A 57 20.04 -8.79 2.33
CA ASN A 57 20.72 -7.99 3.36
C ASN A 57 20.18 -8.16 4.78
N GLY A 58 19.48 -9.24 5.10
CA GLY A 58 18.90 -9.45 6.43
C GLY A 58 17.80 -8.45 6.81
N GLN A 59 17.17 -7.82 5.85
CA GLN A 59 16.08 -6.86 6.10
C GLN A 59 14.89 -7.52 6.79
N THR A 60 14.14 -6.73 7.55
CA THR A 60 12.96 -7.21 8.27
C THR A 60 11.76 -6.31 8.00
N CYS A 61 10.56 -6.84 8.29
CA CYS A 61 9.31 -6.08 8.23
C CYS A 61 8.95 -5.42 9.57
N HIS A 62 9.88 -5.35 10.52
CA HIS A 62 9.60 -4.92 11.89
C HIS A 62 9.14 -3.47 12.00
N VAL A 63 9.64 -2.60 11.13
CA VAL A 63 9.22 -1.20 11.02
C VAL A 63 8.43 -0.97 9.74
N ALA A 64 8.92 -1.49 8.61
CA ALA A 64 8.30 -1.33 7.29
C ALA A 64 8.01 0.15 6.97
N CYS A 65 6.77 0.46 6.59
CA CYS A 65 6.30 1.85 6.40
C CYS A 65 5.77 2.47 7.69
N ASP A 66 5.77 1.72 8.79
CA ASP A 66 5.23 2.15 10.08
C ASP A 66 3.74 2.57 10.01
N HIS A 67 3.00 1.90 9.15
CA HIS A 67 1.59 2.20 8.90
C HIS A 67 0.76 2.08 10.19
N TYR A 68 1.11 1.18 11.08
CA TYR A 68 0.41 0.98 12.34
C TYR A 68 0.29 2.28 13.15
N HIS A 69 1.38 3.06 13.24
CA HIS A 69 1.38 4.34 13.94
C HIS A 69 0.92 5.51 13.06
N ARG A 70 1.10 5.38 11.73
CA ARG A 70 0.90 6.47 10.77
C ARG A 70 -0.34 6.31 9.90
N PHE A 71 -1.23 5.37 10.21
CA PHE A 71 -2.39 5.06 9.34
C PHE A 71 -3.26 6.28 9.02
N ARG A 72 -3.37 7.25 9.92
CA ARG A 72 -4.15 8.47 9.68
C ARG A 72 -3.53 9.34 8.59
N GLU A 73 -2.22 9.46 8.59
CA GLU A 73 -1.47 10.18 7.55
C GLU A 73 -1.59 9.47 6.21
N ASP A 74 -1.40 8.15 6.22
CA ASP A 74 -1.48 7.34 5.02
C ASP A 74 -2.87 7.37 4.39
N VAL A 75 -3.92 7.32 5.19
CA VAL A 75 -5.32 7.46 4.73
C VAL A 75 -5.56 8.86 4.16
N ALA A 76 -4.99 9.90 4.76
CA ALA A 76 -5.09 11.26 4.24
C ALA A 76 -4.42 11.37 2.85
N ILE A 77 -3.24 10.76 2.67
CA ILE A 77 -2.55 10.69 1.38
C ILE A 77 -3.40 9.96 0.34
N MET A 78 -3.96 8.80 0.69
CA MET A 78 -4.85 8.05 -0.22
C MET A 78 -6.06 8.89 -0.66
N LYS A 79 -6.64 9.66 0.25
CA LYS A 79 -7.74 10.57 -0.03
C LYS A 79 -7.31 11.70 -0.97
N GLU A 80 -6.14 12.30 -0.73
CA GLU A 80 -5.59 13.36 -1.57
C GLU A 80 -5.29 12.86 -2.99
N LEU A 81 -4.78 11.64 -3.12
CA LEU A 81 -4.58 10.96 -4.40
C LEU A 81 -5.88 10.63 -5.13
N GLY A 82 -7.03 10.76 -4.46
CA GLY A 82 -8.33 10.49 -5.05
C GLY A 82 -8.61 9.02 -5.30
N LEU A 83 -7.99 8.11 -4.56
CA LEU A 83 -8.23 6.67 -4.69
C LEU A 83 -9.71 6.34 -4.43
N LYS A 84 -10.27 5.49 -5.29
CA LYS A 84 -11.67 5.05 -5.24
C LYS A 84 -11.81 3.62 -4.70
N SER A 85 -10.71 2.89 -4.63
CA SER A 85 -10.66 1.51 -4.16
C SER A 85 -9.36 1.28 -3.40
N TYR A 86 -9.42 0.54 -2.33
CA TYR A 86 -8.25 0.15 -1.55
C TYR A 86 -8.40 -1.29 -1.06
N ARG A 87 -7.42 -2.14 -1.38
CA ARG A 87 -7.32 -3.51 -0.91
C ARG A 87 -6.18 -3.62 0.10
N PHE A 88 -6.43 -4.27 1.21
CA PHE A 88 -5.41 -4.54 2.22
C PHE A 88 -5.56 -5.95 2.78
N SER A 89 -4.50 -6.49 3.35
CA SER A 89 -4.56 -7.71 4.13
C SER A 89 -4.59 -7.42 5.62
N VAL A 90 -5.17 -8.34 6.37
CA VAL A 90 -5.26 -8.26 7.84
C VAL A 90 -4.21 -9.17 8.46
N SER A 91 -3.47 -8.67 9.44
CA SER A 91 -2.53 -9.46 10.23
C SER A 91 -3.28 -10.24 11.31
N TRP A 92 -3.46 -11.55 11.10
CA TRP A 92 -4.09 -12.43 12.06
C TRP A 92 -3.30 -12.62 13.37
N SER A 93 -2.01 -12.30 13.34
CA SER A 93 -1.16 -12.37 14.53
C SER A 93 -1.40 -11.23 15.52
N ARG A 94 -2.16 -10.21 15.13
CA ARG A 94 -2.61 -9.16 16.03
C ARG A 94 -3.96 -9.59 16.62
N PRO A 95 -4.05 -9.88 17.92
CA PRO A 95 -5.31 -10.27 18.52
C PRO A 95 -6.33 -9.15 18.34
N ALA A 96 -7.52 -9.51 17.89
CA ALA A 96 -8.63 -8.61 18.01
C ALA A 96 -8.86 -8.43 19.52
N VAL A 97 -8.65 -7.22 20.02
CA VAL A 97 -9.12 -6.86 21.35
C VAL A 97 -10.64 -6.84 21.24
N VAL A 98 -11.26 -7.99 21.49
CA VAL A 98 -12.68 -8.05 21.71
C VAL A 98 -12.85 -7.62 23.16
N PRO A 99 -13.41 -6.44 23.43
CA PRO A 99 -13.79 -6.10 24.81
C PRO A 99 -14.78 -7.16 25.29
N CYS A 100 -14.43 -7.87 26.32
CA CYS A 100 -15.37 -8.73 27.04
C CYS A 100 -16.47 -7.87 27.67
#